data_f1da6db52b7868bd43902c0fb5bcd19a
#
_entry.id   f1da6db52b7868bd43902c0fb5bcd19a
#
_cell.length_a   1.000
_cell.length_b   1.000
_cell.length_c   1.000
_cell.angle_alpha   90.00
_cell.angle_beta   90.00
_cell.angle_gamma   90.00
#
_symmetry.space_group_name_H-M   'P 1'
#
loop_
_entity.id
_entity.type
_entity.pdbx_description
1 polymer ?
#
loop_
_entity_poly.entity_id
_entity_poly.type
_entity_poly.pdbx_seq_one_letter_code
_entity_poly.pdbx_strand_id
1 'polypeptide(L)'
;MSNEVENPTRRRVLVGASLVVGGVGGVSALTPFVASWNPSAKARAAGAPVKADISKLEPGGQVIVAWRGKPVWIVRRSAEALANLAVLDDSLADPDSAKSKQPKYVPGNAARALRDEVVVMIGLCTHLGCSPTYRPEVVPTDFDANWQGGFYCPCHGSTFDLSGRVYKGKPAPTNLEIPPHFY
;
A
#
# COMPACT_ATOMS: atom_id res chain seq x y z
N MET A 1 49.14 38.69 -34.69
CA MET A 1 49.91 37.59 -34.06
C MET A 1 49.14 36.32 -34.33
N SER A 2 49.55 35.54 -35.34
CA SER A 2 48.96 34.30 -35.72
C SER A 2 49.37 33.24 -34.69
N ASN A 3 48.39 32.72 -33.85
CA ASN A 3 48.57 31.54 -33.01
C ASN A 3 48.64 30.30 -33.93
N GLU A 4 49.69 30.15 -34.67
CA GLU A 4 49.98 28.91 -35.40
C GLU A 4 50.31 27.82 -34.38
N VAL A 5 49.51 26.80 -34.37
CA VAL A 5 49.76 25.64 -33.54
C VAL A 5 50.94 24.87 -34.07
N GLU A 6 52.06 24.99 -33.40
CA GLU A 6 53.41 24.52 -33.81
C GLU A 6 53.47 23.00 -34.15
N ASN A 7 52.51 22.18 -33.67
CA ASN A 7 52.38 20.77 -34.06
C ASN A 7 50.89 20.27 -33.91
N PRO A 8 50.11 20.35 -35.00
CA PRO A 8 48.68 19.96 -34.96
C PRO A 8 48.48 18.47 -34.68
N THR A 9 49.40 17.62 -35.04
CA THR A 9 49.33 16.17 -34.78
C THR A 9 49.46 15.86 -33.28
N ARG A 10 50.46 16.47 -32.63
CA ARG A 10 50.66 16.34 -31.16
C ARG A 10 49.44 16.83 -30.39
N ARG A 11 48.86 17.97 -30.79
CA ARG A 11 47.63 18.50 -30.18
C ARG A 11 46.47 17.53 -30.31
N ARG A 12 46.22 16.92 -31.49
CA ARG A 12 45.16 15.95 -31.73
C ARG A 12 45.34 14.70 -30.87
N VAL A 13 46.56 14.19 -30.76
CA VAL A 13 46.86 13.02 -29.93
C VAL A 13 46.61 13.32 -28.44
N LEU A 14 47.09 14.46 -27.95
CA LEU A 14 46.90 14.84 -26.55
C LEU A 14 45.42 15.09 -26.22
N VAL A 15 44.68 15.77 -27.09
CA VAL A 15 43.24 15.99 -26.92
C VAL A 15 42.49 14.65 -26.95
N GLY A 16 42.81 13.77 -27.92
CA GLY A 16 42.19 12.45 -27.99
C GLY A 16 42.48 11.60 -26.76
N ALA A 17 43.70 11.55 -26.28
CA ALA A 17 44.08 10.86 -25.07
C ALA A 17 43.36 11.41 -23.83
N SER A 18 43.29 12.75 -23.72
CA SER A 18 42.56 13.40 -22.60
C SER A 18 41.08 13.10 -22.62
N LEU A 19 40.44 13.06 -23.80
CA LEU A 19 39.03 12.70 -23.95
C LEU A 19 38.76 11.25 -23.55
N VAL A 20 39.62 10.32 -23.95
CA VAL A 20 39.49 8.90 -23.57
C VAL A 20 39.66 8.72 -22.07
N VAL A 21 40.73 9.27 -21.49
CA VAL A 21 40.99 9.18 -20.04
C VAL A 21 39.87 9.86 -19.25
N GLY A 22 39.45 11.06 -19.68
CA GLY A 22 38.33 11.78 -19.06
C GLY A 22 37.01 11.04 -19.18
N GLY A 23 36.75 10.43 -20.34
CA GLY A 23 35.55 9.59 -20.55
C GLY A 23 35.51 8.36 -19.65
N VAL A 24 36.63 7.60 -19.59
CA VAL A 24 36.75 6.45 -18.69
C VAL A 24 36.62 6.87 -17.23
N GLY A 25 37.27 7.97 -16.83
CA GLY A 25 37.17 8.51 -15.47
C GLY A 25 35.73 8.92 -15.13
N GLY A 26 35.06 9.61 -16.06
CA GLY A 26 33.65 10.00 -15.89
C GLY A 26 32.71 8.81 -15.74
N VAL A 27 32.84 7.80 -16.60
CA VAL A 27 32.05 6.58 -16.50
C VAL A 27 32.33 5.85 -15.19
N SER A 28 33.59 5.71 -14.79
CA SER A 28 33.98 5.07 -13.53
C SER A 28 33.41 5.81 -12.32
N ALA A 29 33.43 7.14 -12.32
CA ALA A 29 32.88 7.96 -11.25
C ALA A 29 31.35 7.88 -11.18
N LEU A 30 30.65 7.80 -12.32
CA LEU A 30 29.20 7.71 -12.37
C LEU A 30 28.65 6.31 -12.02
N THR A 31 29.43 5.25 -12.27
CA THR A 31 28.99 3.87 -12.05
C THR A 31 28.41 3.60 -10.65
N PRO A 32 29.04 4.01 -9.52
CA PRO A 32 28.50 3.76 -8.19
C PRO A 32 27.18 4.51 -7.93
N PHE A 33 27.01 5.69 -8.53
CA PHE A 33 25.76 6.45 -8.40
C PHE A 33 24.60 5.75 -9.12
N VAL A 34 24.84 5.30 -10.36
CA VAL A 34 23.82 4.54 -11.11
C VAL A 34 23.55 3.18 -10.43
N ALA A 35 24.60 2.50 -9.95
CA ALA A 35 24.46 1.25 -9.24
C ALA A 35 23.66 1.39 -7.92
N SER A 36 23.72 2.56 -7.27
CA SER A 36 22.95 2.83 -6.03
C SER A 36 21.44 2.87 -6.23
N TRP A 37 20.94 3.02 -7.47
CA TRP A 37 19.51 2.93 -7.79
C TRP A 37 18.98 1.50 -7.73
N ASN A 38 19.85 0.50 -7.77
CA ASN A 38 19.41 -0.88 -7.57
C ASN A 38 18.94 -1.09 -6.12
N PRO A 39 17.78 -1.75 -5.92
CA PRO A 39 17.27 -1.99 -4.57
C PRO A 39 18.25 -2.87 -3.77
N SER A 40 18.49 -2.48 -2.52
CA SER A 40 19.31 -3.25 -1.57
C SER A 40 18.69 -4.62 -1.30
N ALA A 41 19.48 -5.56 -0.75
CA ALA A 41 18.97 -6.87 -0.33
C ALA A 41 17.82 -6.73 0.68
N LYS A 42 17.91 -5.75 1.61
CA LYS A 42 16.84 -5.43 2.57
C LYS A 42 15.57 -4.94 1.87
N ALA A 43 15.70 -4.06 0.85
CA ALA A 43 14.55 -3.56 0.09
C ALA A 43 13.88 -4.68 -0.72
N ARG A 44 14.68 -5.59 -1.31
CA ARG A 44 14.15 -6.78 -2.01
C ARG A 44 13.44 -7.73 -1.05
N ALA A 45 14.00 -8.00 0.12
CA ALA A 45 13.40 -8.85 1.15
C ALA A 45 12.09 -8.24 1.69
N ALA A 46 12.02 -6.92 1.88
CA ALA A 46 10.81 -6.23 2.30
C ALA A 46 9.65 -6.33 1.29
N GLY A 47 9.95 -6.57 0.00
CA GLY A 47 8.96 -6.81 -1.05
C GLY A 47 8.51 -8.26 -1.20
N ALA A 48 9.13 -9.20 -0.49
CA ALA A 48 8.79 -10.62 -0.57
C ALA A 48 7.38 -10.92 -0.04
N PRO A 49 6.73 -12.00 -0.51
CA PRO A 49 5.48 -12.48 0.07
C PRO A 49 5.65 -12.83 1.56
N VAL A 50 4.65 -12.46 2.35
CA VAL A 50 4.58 -12.80 3.79
C VAL A 50 3.49 -13.85 3.98
N LYS A 51 3.80 -14.89 4.75
CA LYS A 51 2.82 -15.93 5.14
C LYS A 51 2.25 -15.58 6.52
N ALA A 52 0.93 -15.67 6.65
CA ALA A 52 0.23 -15.54 7.93
C ALA A 52 -0.56 -16.83 8.20
N ASP A 53 -0.41 -17.38 9.39
CA ASP A 53 -1.23 -18.49 9.84
C ASP A 53 -2.54 -17.96 10.41
N ILE A 54 -3.64 -18.29 9.76
CA ILE A 54 -5.00 -17.88 10.15
C ILE A 54 -5.84 -19.06 10.71
N SER A 55 -5.23 -20.22 10.91
CA SER A 55 -5.94 -21.43 11.37
C SER A 55 -6.62 -21.25 12.73
N LYS A 56 -6.02 -20.45 13.60
CA LYS A 56 -6.49 -20.15 14.95
C LYS A 56 -7.20 -18.79 15.06
N LEU A 57 -7.44 -18.12 13.93
CA LEU A 57 -8.10 -16.82 13.94
C LEU A 57 -9.60 -17.01 14.18
N GLU A 58 -10.09 -16.63 15.35
CA GLU A 58 -11.49 -16.70 15.74
C GLU A 58 -12.36 -15.67 15.00
N PRO A 59 -13.69 -15.91 14.80
CA PRO A 59 -14.60 -14.90 14.31
C PRO A 59 -14.56 -13.62 15.15
N GLY A 60 -14.45 -12.46 14.49
CA GLY A 60 -14.23 -11.16 15.14
C GLY A 60 -12.74 -10.88 15.45
N GLY A 61 -11.85 -11.85 15.25
CA GLY A 61 -10.42 -11.68 15.48
C GLY A 61 -9.71 -10.96 14.36
N GLN A 62 -8.54 -10.37 14.70
CA GLN A 62 -7.66 -9.69 13.77
C GLN A 62 -6.21 -10.17 13.95
N VAL A 63 -5.52 -10.44 12.85
CA VAL A 63 -4.06 -10.64 12.80
C VAL A 63 -3.44 -9.52 11.99
N ILE A 64 -2.31 -8.99 12.45
CA ILE A 64 -1.56 -7.93 11.77
C ILE A 64 -0.19 -8.46 11.36
N VAL A 65 0.12 -8.35 10.09
CA VAL A 65 1.45 -8.68 9.54
C VAL A 65 2.05 -7.47 8.83
N ALA A 66 3.37 -7.36 8.82
CA ALA A 66 4.05 -6.30 8.09
C ALA A 66 4.39 -6.77 6.67
N TRP A 67 3.98 -6.00 5.65
CA TRP A 67 4.36 -6.24 4.27
C TRP A 67 4.71 -4.93 3.57
N ARG A 68 5.88 -4.86 2.96
CA ARG A 68 6.42 -3.65 2.30
C ARG A 68 6.37 -2.40 3.20
N GLY A 69 6.65 -2.59 4.50
CA GLY A 69 6.63 -1.50 5.48
C GLY A 69 5.23 -1.00 5.85
N LYS A 70 4.17 -1.69 5.42
CA LYS A 70 2.77 -1.35 5.75
C LYS A 70 2.15 -2.44 6.62
N PRO A 71 1.26 -2.10 7.57
CA PRO A 71 0.47 -3.08 8.28
C PRO A 71 -0.57 -3.68 7.33
N VAL A 72 -0.62 -4.99 7.24
CA VAL A 72 -1.68 -5.74 6.57
C VAL A 72 -2.55 -6.37 7.64
N TRP A 73 -3.81 -6.07 7.61
CA TRP A 73 -4.81 -6.62 8.50
C TRP A 73 -5.50 -7.80 7.86
N ILE A 74 -5.63 -8.86 8.62
CA ILE A 74 -6.38 -10.05 8.27
C ILE A 74 -7.46 -10.18 9.34
N VAL A 75 -8.71 -10.01 8.95
CA VAL A 75 -9.85 -10.00 9.87
C VAL A 75 -10.79 -11.14 9.51
N ARG A 76 -11.13 -11.97 10.49
CA ARG A 76 -12.17 -12.99 10.34
C ARG A 76 -13.50 -12.43 10.82
N ARG A 77 -14.43 -12.30 9.91
CA ARG A 77 -15.78 -11.78 10.18
C ARG A 77 -16.71 -12.88 10.64
N SER A 78 -17.62 -12.56 11.56
CA SER A 78 -18.69 -13.48 11.95
C SER A 78 -19.78 -13.55 10.86
N ALA A 79 -20.64 -14.56 10.91
CA ALA A 79 -21.78 -14.67 10.01
C ALA A 79 -22.75 -13.48 10.16
N GLU A 80 -22.92 -12.98 11.38
CA GLU A 80 -23.73 -11.81 11.67
C GLU A 80 -23.12 -10.53 11.03
N ALA A 81 -21.81 -10.34 11.19
CA ALA A 81 -21.10 -9.22 10.56
C ALA A 81 -21.24 -9.24 9.04
N LEU A 82 -21.17 -10.43 8.42
CA LEU A 82 -21.36 -10.59 6.97
C LEU A 82 -22.78 -10.25 6.52
N ALA A 83 -23.78 -10.67 7.27
CA ALA A 83 -25.18 -10.36 6.96
C ALA A 83 -25.46 -8.84 6.98
N ASN A 84 -24.79 -8.12 7.88
CA ASN A 84 -24.97 -6.68 8.03
C ASN A 84 -24.26 -5.85 6.93
N LEU A 85 -23.28 -6.40 6.21
CA LEU A 85 -22.52 -5.64 5.21
C LEU A 85 -23.39 -5.10 4.07
N ALA A 86 -24.33 -5.88 3.57
CA ALA A 86 -25.19 -5.47 2.45
C ALA A 86 -26.19 -4.36 2.85
N VAL A 87 -26.58 -4.30 4.13
CA VAL A 87 -27.49 -3.27 4.63
C VAL A 87 -26.83 -1.88 4.66
N LEU A 88 -25.50 -1.84 4.69
CA LEU A 88 -24.74 -0.60 4.78
C LEU A 88 -24.52 0.10 3.43
N ASP A 89 -24.82 -0.51 2.30
CA ASP A 89 -24.46 -0.02 0.96
C ASP A 89 -24.93 1.42 0.72
N ASP A 90 -26.14 1.77 1.15
CA ASP A 90 -26.68 3.13 1.02
C ASP A 90 -25.91 4.18 1.83
N SER A 91 -25.19 3.76 2.87
CA SER A 91 -24.39 4.63 3.75
C SER A 91 -22.95 4.79 3.29
N LEU A 92 -22.50 4.03 2.28
CA LEU A 92 -21.12 3.98 1.84
C LEU A 92 -20.88 4.87 0.62
N ALA A 93 -19.65 5.41 0.49
CA ALA A 93 -19.26 6.27 -0.61
C ALA A 93 -18.88 5.49 -1.87
N ASP A 94 -18.39 4.25 -1.73
CA ASP A 94 -17.95 3.37 -2.82
C ASP A 94 -18.28 1.90 -2.47
N PRO A 95 -19.58 1.53 -2.41
CA PRO A 95 -20.01 0.19 -1.97
C PRO A 95 -19.43 -0.93 -2.83
N ASP A 96 -19.35 -0.73 -4.15
CA ASP A 96 -18.85 -1.69 -5.13
C ASP A 96 -17.33 -1.61 -5.37
N SER A 97 -16.63 -0.76 -4.62
CA SER A 97 -15.17 -0.53 -4.77
C SER A 97 -14.71 -0.13 -6.17
N ALA A 98 -15.55 0.59 -6.91
CA ALA A 98 -15.27 1.04 -8.27
C ALA A 98 -14.10 2.05 -8.35
N LYS A 99 -13.89 2.84 -7.28
CA LYS A 99 -12.83 3.85 -7.17
C LYS A 99 -11.68 3.40 -6.29
N SER A 100 -11.82 2.27 -5.60
CA SER A 100 -10.90 1.82 -4.57
C SER A 100 -9.85 0.86 -5.13
N LYS A 101 -8.67 0.88 -4.53
CA LYS A 101 -7.55 0.07 -4.99
C LYS A 101 -7.66 -1.35 -4.45
N GLN A 102 -7.87 -2.30 -5.36
CA GLN A 102 -7.89 -3.75 -5.09
C GLN A 102 -7.46 -4.54 -6.32
N PRO A 103 -6.96 -5.79 -6.15
CA PRO A 103 -6.68 -6.69 -7.27
C PRO A 103 -7.95 -7.02 -8.07
N LYS A 104 -7.84 -7.16 -9.38
CA LYS A 104 -8.98 -7.45 -10.27
C LYS A 104 -9.71 -8.77 -9.95
N TYR A 105 -9.03 -9.70 -9.30
CA TYR A 105 -9.60 -11.00 -8.92
C TYR A 105 -10.37 -10.95 -7.59
N VAL A 106 -10.31 -9.84 -6.85
CA VAL A 106 -11.14 -9.64 -5.66
C VAL A 106 -12.46 -9.04 -6.08
N PRO A 107 -13.61 -9.65 -5.72
CA PRO A 107 -14.92 -9.14 -6.09
C PRO A 107 -15.17 -7.72 -5.57
N GLY A 108 -15.81 -6.88 -6.38
CA GLY A 108 -16.33 -5.57 -5.98
C GLY A 108 -17.70 -5.67 -5.31
N ASN A 109 -17.87 -6.61 -4.39
CA ASN A 109 -19.11 -6.83 -3.62
C ASN A 109 -18.97 -6.35 -2.16
N ALA A 110 -20.01 -6.51 -1.37
CA ALA A 110 -20.00 -6.11 0.03
C ALA A 110 -18.89 -6.79 0.85
N ALA A 111 -18.52 -8.03 0.53
CA ALA A 111 -17.49 -8.77 1.24
C ALA A 111 -16.06 -8.31 0.90
N ARG A 112 -15.77 -7.86 -0.33
CA ARG A 112 -14.45 -7.46 -0.82
C ARG A 112 -13.34 -8.46 -0.47
N ALA A 113 -13.60 -9.74 -0.61
CA ALA A 113 -12.70 -10.81 -0.19
C ALA A 113 -12.78 -12.01 -1.12
N LEU A 114 -11.71 -12.83 -1.15
CA LEU A 114 -11.70 -14.12 -1.85
C LEU A 114 -12.45 -15.21 -1.08
N ARG A 115 -12.50 -15.05 0.25
CA ARG A 115 -13.34 -15.84 1.18
C ARG A 115 -14.12 -14.86 1.99
N ASP A 116 -15.43 -14.91 1.93
CA ASP A 116 -16.30 -13.91 2.54
C ASP A 116 -16.03 -13.72 4.04
N GLU A 117 -15.66 -14.78 4.75
CA GLU A 117 -15.33 -14.71 6.17
C GLU A 117 -13.99 -14.03 6.48
N VAL A 118 -13.04 -13.98 5.53
CA VAL A 118 -11.70 -13.43 5.80
C VAL A 118 -11.37 -12.32 4.83
N VAL A 119 -11.28 -11.10 5.33
CA VAL A 119 -10.84 -9.94 4.56
C VAL A 119 -9.39 -9.60 4.86
N VAL A 120 -8.65 -9.24 3.81
CA VAL A 120 -7.24 -8.82 3.88
C VAL A 120 -7.14 -7.40 3.36
N MET A 121 -6.62 -6.47 4.16
CA MET A 121 -6.53 -5.07 3.78
C MET A 121 -5.29 -4.38 4.35
N ILE A 122 -4.86 -3.30 3.73
CA ILE A 122 -3.82 -2.43 4.27
C ILE A 122 -4.42 -1.59 5.39
N GLY A 123 -3.86 -1.68 6.59
CA GLY A 123 -4.33 -0.98 7.79
C GLY A 123 -3.92 0.49 7.84
N LEU A 124 -4.07 1.20 6.71
CA LEU A 124 -3.77 2.63 6.59
C LEU A 124 -4.96 3.37 6.01
N CYS A 125 -5.41 4.41 6.72
CA CYS A 125 -6.48 5.29 6.27
C CYS A 125 -6.12 5.96 4.95
N THR A 126 -7.03 5.91 3.98
CA THR A 126 -6.83 6.47 2.64
C THR A 126 -6.84 7.99 2.61
N HIS A 127 -7.16 8.66 3.74
CA HIS A 127 -7.02 10.11 3.86
C HIS A 127 -5.54 10.54 3.91
N LEU A 128 -4.82 10.27 5.00
CA LEU A 128 -3.43 10.69 5.20
C LEU A 128 -2.55 9.60 5.83
N GLY A 129 -2.96 8.34 5.77
CA GLY A 129 -2.12 7.20 6.17
C GLY A 129 -2.08 6.88 7.66
N CYS A 130 -2.93 7.48 8.50
CA CYS A 130 -3.06 7.05 9.90
C CYS A 130 -3.55 5.60 9.96
N SER A 131 -3.21 4.86 11.03
CA SER A 131 -3.76 3.52 11.27
C SER A 131 -5.12 3.63 11.99
N PRO A 132 -6.23 3.24 11.36
CA PRO A 132 -7.52 3.20 12.04
C PRO A 132 -7.54 2.17 13.17
N THR A 133 -8.38 2.41 14.17
CA THR A 133 -8.63 1.48 15.26
C THR A 133 -9.71 0.48 14.86
N TYR A 134 -9.47 -0.79 15.11
CA TYR A 134 -10.45 -1.85 14.91
C TYR A 134 -11.53 -1.78 16.01
N ARG A 135 -12.77 -1.64 15.64
CA ARG A 135 -13.97 -1.53 16.49
C ARG A 135 -15.04 -2.49 15.99
N PRO A 136 -14.91 -3.79 16.31
CA PRO A 136 -15.86 -4.81 15.84
C PRO A 136 -17.23 -4.77 16.51
N GLU A 137 -17.36 -4.04 17.62
CA GLU A 137 -18.58 -3.96 18.42
C GLU A 137 -19.73 -3.36 17.60
N VAL A 138 -20.92 -3.91 17.75
CA VAL A 138 -22.16 -3.35 17.20
C VAL A 138 -22.82 -2.45 18.23
N VAL A 139 -23.21 -1.23 17.82
CA VAL A 139 -23.88 -0.24 18.65
C VAL A 139 -23.19 -0.02 20.01
N PRO A 140 -21.89 0.31 20.05
CA PRO A 140 -21.20 0.57 21.32
C PRO A 140 -21.74 1.85 21.96
N THR A 141 -21.86 1.85 23.28
CA THR A 141 -22.44 2.96 24.05
C THR A 141 -21.59 4.24 24.03
N ASP A 142 -20.32 4.11 23.72
CA ASP A 142 -19.31 5.17 23.75
C ASP A 142 -18.97 5.74 22.35
N PHE A 143 -19.69 5.34 21.29
CA PHE A 143 -19.33 5.72 19.94
C PHE A 143 -20.55 6.17 19.12
N ASP A 144 -20.98 5.41 18.11
CA ASP A 144 -22.07 5.74 17.21
C ASP A 144 -23.22 4.76 17.40
N ALA A 145 -24.42 5.25 17.67
CA ALA A 145 -25.62 4.44 17.86
C ALA A 145 -25.99 3.59 16.61
N ASN A 146 -25.49 3.94 15.43
CA ASN A 146 -25.72 3.21 14.18
C ASN A 146 -24.51 2.37 13.76
N TRP A 147 -23.49 2.27 14.61
CA TRP A 147 -22.27 1.53 14.31
C TRP A 147 -22.52 0.02 14.21
N GLN A 148 -22.12 -0.58 13.08
CA GLN A 148 -22.28 -2.01 12.80
C GLN A 148 -20.94 -2.77 12.79
N GLY A 149 -19.94 -2.25 13.51
CA GLY A 149 -18.58 -2.76 13.48
C GLY A 149 -17.77 -2.20 12.30
N GLY A 150 -16.46 -2.12 12.48
CA GLY A 150 -15.58 -1.60 11.43
C GLY A 150 -14.28 -1.01 11.97
N PHE A 151 -13.82 0.05 11.29
CA PHE A 151 -12.57 0.72 11.62
C PHE A 151 -12.79 2.23 11.74
N TYR A 152 -12.31 2.80 12.83
CA TYR A 152 -12.36 4.23 13.12
C TYR A 152 -10.97 4.86 13.06
N CYS A 153 -10.79 5.87 12.24
CA CYS A 153 -9.53 6.62 12.16
C CYS A 153 -9.56 7.81 13.12
N PRO A 154 -8.77 7.78 14.22
CA PRO A 154 -8.83 8.83 15.25
C PRO A 154 -8.24 10.16 14.79
N CYS A 155 -7.46 10.19 13.70
CA CYS A 155 -6.82 11.42 13.22
C CYS A 155 -7.83 12.47 12.76
N HIS A 156 -8.82 12.07 11.93
CA HIS A 156 -9.79 12.98 11.34
C HIS A 156 -11.20 12.39 11.24
N GLY A 157 -11.49 11.34 12.01
CA GLY A 157 -12.83 10.77 12.12
C GLY A 157 -13.32 9.98 10.89
N SER A 158 -12.44 9.53 10.00
CA SER A 158 -12.86 8.63 8.92
C SER A 158 -13.30 7.29 9.51
N THR A 159 -14.43 6.76 9.01
CA THR A 159 -14.98 5.48 9.40
C THR A 159 -15.07 4.54 8.20
N PHE A 160 -14.83 3.27 8.45
CA PHE A 160 -14.91 2.19 7.47
C PHE A 160 -15.66 1.01 8.09
N ASP A 161 -16.41 0.29 7.28
CA ASP A 161 -17.06 -0.94 7.72
C ASP A 161 -16.08 -2.12 7.88
N LEU A 162 -16.57 -3.30 8.22
CA LEU A 162 -15.76 -4.51 8.39
C LEU A 162 -15.17 -5.08 7.08
N SER A 163 -15.52 -4.52 5.93
CA SER A 163 -14.89 -4.78 4.63
C SER A 163 -13.92 -3.68 4.21
N GLY A 164 -13.67 -2.69 5.08
CA GLY A 164 -12.85 -1.52 4.80
C GLY A 164 -13.49 -0.55 3.81
N ARG A 165 -14.83 -0.57 3.64
CA ARG A 165 -15.56 0.36 2.78
C ARG A 165 -15.85 1.64 3.55
N VAL A 166 -15.55 2.79 2.93
CA VAL A 166 -15.64 4.10 3.58
C VAL A 166 -17.09 4.61 3.62
N TYR A 167 -17.52 5.14 4.76
CA TYR A 167 -18.82 5.80 4.89
C TYR A 167 -18.86 7.16 4.17
N LYS A 168 -20.03 7.55 3.71
CA LYS A 168 -20.28 8.88 3.10
C LYS A 168 -19.93 10.02 4.06
N GLY A 169 -19.51 11.15 3.52
CA GLY A 169 -19.21 12.35 4.29
C GLY A 169 -17.97 12.26 5.19
N LYS A 170 -17.09 11.30 4.97
CA LYS A 170 -15.84 11.14 5.71
C LYS A 170 -14.63 11.68 4.93
N PRO A 171 -13.55 12.11 5.63
CA PRO A 171 -12.36 12.65 4.97
C PRO A 171 -11.63 11.66 4.04
N ALA A 172 -11.70 10.35 4.33
CA ALA A 172 -11.10 9.33 3.48
C ALA A 172 -11.83 9.25 2.13
N PRO A 173 -11.12 9.39 0.98
CA PRO A 173 -11.75 9.46 -0.34
C PRO A 173 -12.16 8.11 -0.91
N THR A 174 -11.56 7.01 -0.43
CA THR A 174 -11.75 5.65 -0.97
C THR A 174 -11.75 4.62 0.15
N ASN A 175 -12.19 3.40 -0.17
CA ASN A 175 -12.09 2.26 0.72
C ASN A 175 -10.62 1.93 1.06
N LEU A 176 -10.37 1.19 2.13
CA LEU A 176 -9.04 0.69 2.46
C LEU A 176 -8.51 -0.17 1.30
N GLU A 177 -7.20 -0.06 1.03
CA GLU A 177 -6.54 -0.80 -0.06
C GLU A 177 -6.52 -2.32 0.25
N ILE A 178 -6.85 -3.15 -0.73
CA ILE A 178 -6.64 -4.60 -0.66
C ILE A 178 -5.32 -4.95 -1.36
N PRO A 179 -4.34 -5.53 -0.63
CA PRO A 179 -3.09 -5.96 -1.23
C PRO A 179 -3.29 -7.25 -2.05
N PRO A 180 -2.38 -7.55 -3.00
CA PRO A 180 -2.34 -8.87 -3.63
C PRO A 180 -2.16 -9.96 -2.57
N HIS A 181 -3.04 -10.96 -2.57
CA HIS A 181 -2.98 -12.10 -1.64
C HIS A 181 -3.64 -13.33 -2.24
N PHE A 182 -3.38 -14.50 -1.64
CA PHE A 182 -4.00 -15.79 -1.94
C PHE A 182 -4.00 -16.67 -0.67
N TYR A 183 -4.80 -17.72 -0.68
CA TYR A 183 -4.92 -18.68 0.43
C TYR A 183 -4.27 -20.02 0.07
#